data_6cf4d165f2bf23ed06dec6c800f431f6
#
_entry.id   6cf4d165f2bf23ed06dec6c800f431f6
#
_cell.length_a   1.000
_cell.length_b   1.000
_cell.length_c   1.000
_cell.angle_alpha   90.00
_cell.angle_beta   90.00
_cell.angle_gamma   90.00
#
_symmetry.space_group_name_H-M   'P 1'
#
loop_
_entity.id
_entity.type
_entity.pdbx_description
1 polymer ?
#
loop_
_entity_poly.entity_id
_entity_poly.type
_entity_poly.pdbx_seq_one_letter_code
_entity_poly.pdbx_strand_id
1 'polypeptide(L)'
;MVNDNKKYFIFNGKKSSDFDVWASGLNIFHSPERRIERIQVPGRNGELLIEDGSFENVELEFKDCFIPNHFSENFTNLSNYLNRQKGYQRLELSWLPDEYRLAAFHGDIEASMKNWDGRGKFDLAFNCKPQRFLKSGEEPITLIPVKADGTTTFMTPKYMFPTWSYPEVVPSDAYTVAVTLLESEYPISYFVRFYMDGDPAYVDTTEETLTTGERVTKFTTSSYAIGWQVIFTKSSSEDIDTPKLRIEGFSAAIADKSRMDGILCRRFSMHNPTGYKCKPLFDVYGQIFTLQGVKQIGDEFWSIQSTDYSSVTSHVIMDCENEYLYYVDANGNKKNVTGYITITHKNDANNTLIPSFPEFGEGETLLTQYTTATTSQTVGMMIVVYPHWFTI
;
A
#
# COMPACT_ATOMS: atom_id res chain seq x y z
N MET A 1 -13.07 -10.14 -35.69
CA MET A 1 -12.89 -8.87 -35.00
C MET A 1 -13.80 -8.89 -33.81
N VAL A 2 -13.26 -9.06 -32.61
CA VAL A 2 -14.03 -8.97 -31.36
C VAL A 2 -14.39 -7.49 -31.19
N ASN A 3 -15.68 -7.23 -31.05
CA ASN A 3 -16.21 -5.88 -30.94
C ASN A 3 -15.79 -5.29 -29.58
N ASP A 4 -14.73 -4.51 -29.54
CA ASP A 4 -14.12 -3.90 -28.32
C ASP A 4 -15.01 -2.84 -27.64
N ASN A 5 -16.24 -2.67 -28.12
CA ASN A 5 -17.17 -1.65 -27.62
C ASN A 5 -18.18 -2.16 -26.59
N LYS A 6 -18.09 -3.43 -26.19
CA LYS A 6 -19.01 -3.98 -25.19
C LYS A 6 -18.58 -3.54 -23.79
N LYS A 7 -19.45 -2.80 -23.13
CA LYS A 7 -19.20 -2.35 -21.76
C LYS A 7 -19.58 -3.46 -20.77
N TYR A 8 -18.78 -3.58 -19.71
CA TYR A 8 -18.93 -4.58 -18.68
C TYR A 8 -18.56 -4.01 -17.30
N PHE A 9 -18.99 -4.69 -16.29
CA PHE A 9 -18.49 -4.50 -14.92
C PHE A 9 -17.72 -5.75 -14.47
N ILE A 10 -16.87 -5.57 -13.47
CA ILE A 10 -16.20 -6.66 -12.76
C ILE A 10 -16.65 -6.57 -11.30
N PHE A 11 -17.27 -7.60 -10.79
CA PHE A 11 -17.68 -7.68 -9.40
C PHE A 11 -16.96 -8.84 -8.71
N ASN A 12 -16.21 -8.53 -7.65
CA ASN A 12 -15.37 -9.48 -6.92
C ASN A 12 -14.54 -10.40 -7.84
N GLY A 13 -13.86 -9.79 -8.85
CA GLY A 13 -12.97 -10.48 -9.78
C GLY A 13 -13.63 -11.21 -10.95
N LYS A 14 -14.97 -11.30 -11.03
CA LYS A 14 -15.70 -11.87 -12.15
C LYS A 14 -16.25 -10.79 -13.06
N LYS A 15 -16.02 -10.91 -14.35
CA LYS A 15 -16.56 -10.01 -15.37
C LYS A 15 -18.00 -10.37 -15.68
N SER A 16 -18.84 -9.35 -15.90
CA SER A 16 -20.20 -9.58 -16.40
C SER A 16 -20.23 -10.30 -17.75
N SER A 17 -19.21 -10.08 -18.57
CA SER A 17 -19.02 -10.77 -19.84
C SER A 17 -18.78 -12.28 -19.74
N ASP A 18 -18.32 -12.78 -18.57
CA ASP A 18 -18.14 -14.20 -18.31
C ASP A 18 -19.52 -14.93 -18.23
N PHE A 19 -20.57 -14.16 -18.04
CA PHE A 19 -21.98 -14.60 -18.06
C PHE A 19 -22.71 -14.14 -19.34
N ASP A 20 -21.96 -13.73 -20.37
CA ASP A 20 -22.47 -13.15 -21.61
C ASP A 20 -23.37 -11.91 -21.40
N VAL A 21 -23.14 -11.15 -20.30
CA VAL A 21 -23.88 -9.96 -19.94
C VAL A 21 -23.24 -8.71 -20.51
N TRP A 22 -24.02 -7.95 -21.28
CA TRP A 22 -23.68 -6.62 -21.76
C TRP A 22 -24.35 -5.60 -20.84
N ALA A 23 -23.52 -4.81 -20.16
CA ALA A 23 -24.02 -3.84 -19.20
C ALA A 23 -24.16 -2.46 -19.85
N SER A 24 -25.19 -1.72 -19.45
CA SER A 24 -25.31 -0.28 -19.69
C SER A 24 -25.34 0.42 -18.34
N GLY A 25 -24.49 1.42 -18.15
CA GLY A 25 -24.48 2.20 -16.91
C GLY A 25 -25.23 3.51 -17.10
N LEU A 26 -26.21 3.77 -16.26
CA LEU A 26 -27.01 5.00 -16.32
C LEU A 26 -26.42 6.10 -15.45
N ASN A 27 -26.09 5.81 -14.23
CA ASN A 27 -25.67 6.82 -13.24
C ASN A 27 -24.29 6.53 -12.61
N ILE A 28 -23.38 6.03 -13.44
CA ILE A 28 -21.99 5.70 -13.01
C ILE A 28 -21.23 6.91 -12.46
N PHE A 29 -21.62 8.13 -12.83
CA PHE A 29 -21.06 9.40 -12.36
C PHE A 29 -21.93 10.05 -11.25
N HIS A 30 -22.89 9.33 -10.68
CA HIS A 30 -23.72 9.88 -9.62
C HIS A 30 -22.85 10.23 -8.40
N SER A 31 -22.97 11.49 -7.95
CA SER A 31 -22.31 11.97 -6.74
C SER A 31 -23.15 11.59 -5.52
N PRO A 32 -22.54 11.14 -4.43
CA PRO A 32 -23.26 10.85 -3.20
C PRO A 32 -23.82 12.12 -2.55
N GLU A 33 -24.91 11.97 -1.85
CA GLU A 33 -25.48 13.04 -1.03
C GLU A 33 -24.71 13.18 0.28
N ARG A 34 -24.52 14.43 0.74
CA ARG A 34 -23.98 14.68 2.07
C ARG A 34 -25.01 14.32 3.13
N ARG A 35 -24.55 13.72 4.21
CA ARG A 35 -25.38 13.47 5.37
C ARG A 35 -25.50 14.75 6.19
N ILE A 36 -26.69 15.37 6.12
CA ILE A 36 -26.97 16.67 6.73
C ILE A 36 -28.22 16.55 7.61
N GLU A 37 -28.05 16.87 8.89
CA GLU A 37 -29.20 17.06 9.79
C GLU A 37 -29.68 18.51 9.71
N ARG A 38 -30.99 18.70 9.49
CA ARG A 38 -31.62 20.02 9.38
C ARG A 38 -32.51 20.26 10.59
N ILE A 39 -32.21 21.30 11.35
CA ILE A 39 -32.94 21.64 12.55
C ILE A 39 -33.61 23.02 12.37
N GLN A 40 -34.94 23.05 12.50
CA GLN A 40 -35.68 24.31 12.55
C GLN A 40 -35.58 24.87 13.95
N VAL A 41 -35.04 26.10 14.06
CA VAL A 41 -34.96 26.82 15.34
C VAL A 41 -36.09 27.84 15.41
N PRO A 42 -37.00 27.74 16.41
CA PRO A 42 -38.10 28.69 16.55
C PRO A 42 -37.63 30.16 16.64
N GLY A 43 -38.24 31.04 15.88
CA GLY A 43 -37.90 32.47 15.84
C GLY A 43 -36.68 32.83 14.98
N ARG A 44 -36.08 31.86 14.27
CA ARG A 44 -34.99 32.07 13.32
C ARG A 44 -35.44 31.81 11.89
N ASN A 45 -35.05 32.68 10.96
CA ASN A 45 -35.26 32.42 9.54
C ASN A 45 -34.17 31.44 9.04
N GLY A 46 -34.60 30.42 8.31
CA GLY A 46 -33.74 29.33 7.80
C GLY A 46 -33.50 28.20 8.82
N GLU A 47 -32.85 27.16 8.37
CA GLU A 47 -32.54 25.95 9.14
C GLU A 47 -31.10 26.02 9.66
N LEU A 48 -30.83 25.37 10.77
CA LEU A 48 -29.49 25.02 11.21
C LEU A 48 -29.08 23.72 10.52
N LEU A 49 -27.96 23.75 9.81
CA LEU A 49 -27.40 22.57 9.17
C LEU A 49 -26.27 22.02 10.06
N ILE A 50 -26.38 20.76 10.42
CA ILE A 50 -25.33 20.00 11.13
C ILE A 50 -24.78 18.98 10.16
N GLU A 51 -23.49 19.09 9.84
CA GLU A 51 -22.76 18.20 8.95
C GLU A 51 -21.66 17.50 9.75
N ASP A 52 -21.57 16.18 9.60
CA ASP A 52 -20.49 15.36 10.18
C ASP A 52 -19.37 15.07 9.17
N GLY A 53 -19.49 15.61 7.94
CA GLY A 53 -18.56 15.37 6.84
C GLY A 53 -18.73 14.03 6.13
N SER A 54 -19.71 13.21 6.52
CA SER A 54 -20.00 11.92 5.88
C SER A 54 -20.96 12.05 4.68
N PHE A 55 -20.97 11.00 3.87
CA PHE A 55 -21.81 10.90 2.68
C PHE A 55 -22.68 9.63 2.75
N GLU A 56 -23.83 9.69 2.08
CA GLU A 56 -24.69 8.53 1.89
C GLU A 56 -24.11 7.58 0.83
N ASN A 57 -24.51 6.32 0.90
CA ASN A 57 -24.21 5.36 -0.15
C ASN A 57 -24.87 5.77 -1.47
N VAL A 58 -24.22 5.34 -2.56
CA VAL A 58 -24.70 5.58 -3.93
C VAL A 58 -25.27 4.29 -4.50
N GLU A 59 -26.45 4.35 -5.06
CA GLU A 59 -26.99 3.24 -5.84
C GLU A 59 -26.57 3.38 -7.30
N LEU A 60 -25.78 2.41 -7.79
CA LEU A 60 -25.39 2.32 -9.18
C LEU A 60 -26.34 1.37 -9.92
N GLU A 61 -27.07 1.93 -10.86
CA GLU A 61 -28.05 1.20 -11.67
C GLU A 61 -27.51 0.86 -13.06
N PHE A 62 -27.68 -0.38 -13.43
CA PHE A 62 -27.44 -0.89 -14.78
C PHE A 62 -28.79 -1.27 -15.38
N LYS A 63 -29.33 -0.38 -16.20
CA LYS A 63 -30.61 -0.60 -16.87
C LYS A 63 -30.41 -1.34 -18.19
N ASP A 64 -31.39 -2.14 -18.57
CA ASP A 64 -31.39 -2.87 -19.84
C ASP A 64 -30.13 -3.72 -20.07
N CYS A 65 -29.54 -4.31 -19.01
CA CYS A 65 -28.50 -5.32 -19.16
C CYS A 65 -29.01 -6.42 -20.11
N PHE A 66 -28.17 -6.83 -21.06
CA PHE A 66 -28.62 -7.71 -22.13
C PHE A 66 -27.77 -8.98 -22.21
N ILE A 67 -28.46 -10.12 -22.28
CA ILE A 67 -27.86 -11.43 -22.58
C ILE A 67 -28.31 -11.88 -23.96
N PRO A 68 -27.39 -12.00 -24.93
CA PRO A 68 -27.74 -12.32 -26.32
C PRO A 68 -28.08 -13.78 -26.59
N ASN A 69 -27.56 -14.71 -25.74
CA ASN A 69 -27.75 -16.15 -25.97
C ASN A 69 -27.88 -16.89 -24.62
N HIS A 70 -28.57 -18.03 -24.62
CA HIS A 70 -28.70 -18.89 -23.43
C HIS A 70 -29.13 -18.12 -22.17
N PHE A 71 -30.08 -17.22 -22.30
CA PHE A 71 -30.49 -16.29 -21.25
C PHE A 71 -30.75 -17.00 -19.91
N SER A 72 -31.52 -18.06 -19.89
CA SER A 72 -31.90 -18.75 -18.65
C SER A 72 -30.69 -19.29 -17.88
N GLU A 73 -29.72 -19.89 -18.58
CA GLU A 73 -28.51 -20.43 -17.98
C GLU A 73 -27.58 -19.33 -17.50
N ASN A 74 -27.26 -18.37 -18.37
CA ASN A 74 -26.35 -17.27 -18.06
C ASN A 74 -26.89 -16.36 -16.95
N PHE A 75 -28.18 -16.07 -16.97
CA PHE A 75 -28.85 -15.31 -15.93
C PHE A 75 -28.86 -16.04 -14.59
N THR A 76 -29.15 -17.34 -14.58
CA THR A 76 -29.11 -18.16 -13.36
C THR A 76 -27.68 -18.19 -12.78
N ASN A 77 -26.67 -18.35 -13.62
CA ASN A 77 -25.27 -18.36 -13.20
C ASN A 77 -24.86 -17.01 -12.61
N LEU A 78 -25.22 -15.90 -13.25
CA LEU A 78 -24.98 -14.55 -12.73
C LEU A 78 -25.68 -14.33 -11.39
N SER A 79 -27.00 -14.61 -11.32
CA SER A 79 -27.78 -14.43 -10.10
C SER A 79 -27.22 -15.25 -8.93
N ASN A 80 -26.87 -16.50 -9.17
CA ASN A 80 -26.25 -17.36 -8.16
C ASN A 80 -24.89 -16.82 -7.72
N TYR A 81 -24.10 -16.25 -8.65
CA TYR A 81 -22.82 -15.66 -8.33
C TYR A 81 -23.01 -14.42 -7.44
N LEU A 82 -23.89 -13.49 -7.83
CA LEU A 82 -24.14 -12.25 -7.08
C LEU A 82 -24.67 -12.53 -5.67
N ASN A 83 -25.65 -13.43 -5.54
CA ASN A 83 -26.27 -13.75 -4.25
C ASN A 83 -25.34 -14.49 -3.26
N ARG A 84 -24.26 -15.09 -3.72
CA ARG A 84 -23.25 -15.73 -2.85
C ARG A 84 -22.28 -14.73 -2.24
N GLN A 85 -22.17 -13.53 -2.79
CA GLN A 85 -21.27 -12.52 -2.29
C GLN A 85 -21.85 -11.88 -1.02
N LYS A 86 -21.01 -11.71 0.00
CA LYS A 86 -21.41 -11.11 1.29
C LYS A 86 -20.67 -9.80 1.51
N GLY A 87 -21.40 -8.80 2.02
CA GLY A 87 -20.84 -7.50 2.36
C GLY A 87 -20.37 -6.72 1.12
N TYR A 88 -19.55 -5.73 1.37
CA TYR A 88 -18.97 -4.92 0.29
C TYR A 88 -17.86 -5.67 -0.44
N GLN A 89 -17.97 -5.74 -1.75
CA GLN A 89 -17.01 -6.34 -2.65
C GLN A 89 -16.52 -5.29 -3.66
N ARG A 90 -15.39 -5.51 -4.27
CA ARG A 90 -14.82 -4.65 -5.29
C ARG A 90 -15.66 -4.68 -6.56
N LEU A 91 -16.08 -3.50 -7.00
CA LEU A 91 -16.79 -3.25 -8.26
C LEU A 91 -15.95 -2.35 -9.16
N GLU A 92 -15.55 -2.84 -10.31
CA GLU A 92 -14.84 -2.10 -11.34
C GLU A 92 -15.72 -1.92 -12.57
N LEU A 93 -15.59 -0.77 -13.21
CA LEU A 93 -16.38 -0.42 -14.38
C LEU A 93 -15.46 -0.22 -15.58
N SER A 94 -15.78 -0.83 -16.72
CA SER A 94 -15.01 -0.64 -17.94
C SER A 94 -15.07 0.78 -18.52
N TRP A 95 -15.94 1.62 -18.00
CA TRP A 95 -16.03 3.06 -18.29
C TRP A 95 -15.02 3.90 -17.53
N LEU A 96 -14.60 3.41 -16.33
CA LEU A 96 -13.69 4.07 -15.39
C LEU A 96 -12.57 3.08 -15.02
N PRO A 97 -11.62 2.83 -15.93
CA PRO A 97 -10.64 1.75 -15.78
C PRO A 97 -9.65 1.99 -14.63
N ASP A 98 -9.46 3.25 -14.22
CA ASP A 98 -8.49 3.65 -13.20
C ASP A 98 -9.09 3.72 -11.78
N GLU A 99 -10.39 3.40 -11.65
CA GLU A 99 -11.12 3.48 -10.41
C GLU A 99 -11.85 2.18 -10.09
N TYR A 100 -12.21 2.03 -8.81
CA TYR A 100 -13.14 1.01 -8.34
C TYR A 100 -13.98 1.54 -7.17
N ARG A 101 -15.09 0.87 -6.89
CA ARG A 101 -15.93 1.11 -5.72
C ARG A 101 -16.02 -0.14 -4.85
N LEU A 102 -16.35 0.05 -3.59
CA LEU A 102 -16.80 -1.02 -2.72
C LEU A 102 -18.33 -1.07 -2.78
N ALA A 103 -18.86 -2.16 -3.29
CA ALA A 103 -20.27 -2.34 -3.60
C ALA A 103 -20.82 -3.60 -2.96
N ALA A 104 -22.07 -3.53 -2.53
CA ALA A 104 -22.83 -4.69 -2.06
C ALA A 104 -24.02 -4.93 -3.00
N PHE A 105 -24.24 -6.18 -3.34
CA PHE A 105 -25.44 -6.59 -4.04
C PHE A 105 -26.50 -7.00 -3.01
N HIS A 106 -27.64 -6.33 -3.01
CA HIS A 106 -28.77 -6.61 -2.12
C HIS A 106 -30.04 -6.94 -2.91
N GLY A 107 -29.90 -6.99 -4.23
CA GLY A 107 -31.00 -6.79 -5.11
C GLY A 107 -31.85 -7.98 -5.40
N ASP A 108 -33.06 -7.66 -5.75
CA ASP A 108 -33.93 -8.43 -6.61
C ASP A 108 -33.54 -8.11 -8.06
N ILE A 109 -33.49 -9.10 -8.92
CA ILE A 109 -33.19 -8.90 -10.33
C ILE A 109 -34.44 -9.27 -11.11
N GLU A 110 -35.19 -8.27 -11.55
CA GLU A 110 -36.29 -8.47 -12.47
C GLU A 110 -35.80 -8.70 -13.88
N ALA A 111 -36.14 -9.84 -14.44
CA ALA A 111 -35.67 -10.23 -15.76
C ALA A 111 -36.84 -10.50 -16.70
N SER A 112 -36.71 -10.04 -17.95
CA SER A 112 -37.63 -10.32 -19.02
C SER A 112 -36.95 -11.09 -20.17
N MET A 113 -37.47 -12.23 -20.52
CA MET A 113 -37.00 -13.04 -21.64
C MET A 113 -37.97 -12.95 -22.82
N LYS A 114 -37.44 -12.73 -24.03
CA LYS A 114 -38.24 -12.88 -25.25
C LYS A 114 -38.34 -14.37 -25.59
N ASN A 115 -39.56 -14.88 -25.66
CA ASN A 115 -39.87 -16.30 -25.68
C ASN A 115 -39.32 -17.14 -26.82
N TRP A 116 -38.70 -16.55 -27.87
CA TRP A 116 -38.39 -17.28 -29.10
C TRP A 116 -36.89 -17.44 -29.41
N ASP A 117 -36.01 -16.62 -28.84
CA ASP A 117 -34.62 -16.58 -29.29
C ASP A 117 -33.59 -16.73 -28.18
N GLY A 118 -34.02 -17.04 -26.95
CA GLY A 118 -33.06 -17.22 -25.83
C GLY A 118 -32.34 -15.95 -25.38
N ARG A 119 -32.86 -14.78 -25.77
CA ARG A 119 -32.35 -13.47 -25.37
C ARG A 119 -33.21 -12.87 -24.27
N GLY A 120 -32.58 -12.03 -23.46
CA GLY A 120 -33.32 -11.32 -22.42
C GLY A 120 -32.63 -10.07 -21.93
N LYS A 121 -33.39 -9.28 -21.21
CA LYS A 121 -32.95 -8.06 -20.53
C LYS A 121 -33.29 -8.11 -19.07
N PHE A 122 -32.53 -7.40 -18.28
CA PHE A 122 -32.78 -7.22 -16.85
C PHE A 122 -32.12 -5.94 -16.36
N ASP A 123 -32.60 -5.45 -15.24
CA ASP A 123 -32.02 -4.35 -14.50
C ASP A 123 -31.24 -4.90 -13.32
N LEU A 124 -30.14 -4.24 -12.98
CA LEU A 124 -29.26 -4.62 -11.88
C LEU A 124 -28.80 -3.35 -11.14
N ALA A 125 -28.81 -3.40 -9.82
CA ALA A 125 -28.34 -2.32 -8.98
C ALA A 125 -27.33 -2.80 -7.93
N PHE A 126 -26.35 -1.96 -7.63
CA PHE A 126 -25.40 -2.17 -6.56
C PHE A 126 -25.44 -1.00 -5.59
N ASN A 127 -25.52 -1.30 -4.29
CA ASN A 127 -25.36 -0.31 -3.25
C ASN A 127 -23.85 -0.10 -2.99
N CYS A 128 -23.33 1.05 -3.36
CA CYS A 128 -21.92 1.37 -3.31
C CYS A 128 -21.60 2.31 -2.15
N LYS A 129 -20.44 2.12 -1.52
CA LYS A 129 -19.86 3.16 -0.67
C LYS A 129 -19.67 4.45 -1.50
N PRO A 130 -19.70 5.63 -0.87
CA PRO A 130 -19.57 6.90 -1.58
C PRO A 130 -18.21 7.06 -2.26
N GLN A 131 -17.15 6.47 -1.71
CA GLN A 131 -15.78 6.60 -2.22
C GLN A 131 -15.60 5.86 -3.55
N ARG A 132 -14.92 6.53 -4.48
CA ARG A 132 -14.33 5.96 -5.69
C ARG A 132 -12.83 5.88 -5.49
N PHE A 133 -12.33 4.68 -5.24
CA PHE A 133 -10.93 4.45 -4.99
C PHE A 133 -10.13 4.48 -6.29
N LEU A 134 -9.00 5.17 -6.27
CA LEU A 134 -8.07 5.18 -7.39
C LEU A 134 -7.19 3.93 -7.34
N LYS A 135 -7.02 3.24 -8.46
CA LYS A 135 -6.12 2.07 -8.54
C LYS A 135 -4.66 2.45 -8.26
N SER A 136 -4.25 3.67 -8.58
CA SER A 136 -2.93 4.20 -8.21
C SER A 136 -2.70 4.24 -6.70
N GLY A 137 -3.77 4.31 -5.90
CA GLY A 137 -3.68 4.24 -4.43
C GLY A 137 -3.45 2.84 -3.88
N GLU A 138 -3.60 1.80 -4.71
CA GLU A 138 -3.26 0.41 -4.37
C GLU A 138 -1.85 0.02 -4.79
N GLU A 139 -1.19 0.86 -5.59
CA GLU A 139 0.20 0.63 -5.96
C GLU A 139 1.10 0.82 -4.75
N PRO A 140 1.90 -0.19 -4.40
CA PRO A 140 2.75 -0.12 -3.24
C PRO A 140 3.89 0.88 -3.46
N ILE A 141 4.05 1.79 -2.52
CA ILE A 141 5.21 2.69 -2.43
C ILE A 141 6.15 2.10 -1.38
N THR A 142 7.24 1.51 -1.82
CA THR A 142 8.22 0.92 -0.92
C THR A 142 9.27 1.96 -0.54
N LEU A 143 9.39 2.22 0.74
CA LEU A 143 10.39 3.12 1.31
C LEU A 143 11.50 2.30 1.96
N ILE A 144 12.73 2.53 1.54
CA ILE A 144 13.94 1.97 2.16
C ILE A 144 14.53 3.07 3.04
N PRO A 145 14.37 2.98 4.35
CA PRO A 145 14.82 4.03 5.24
C PRO A 145 16.35 4.05 5.33
N VAL A 146 16.91 5.24 5.42
CA VAL A 146 18.35 5.45 5.58
C VAL A 146 18.66 6.24 6.84
N LYS A 147 19.70 5.81 7.52
CA LYS A 147 20.31 6.56 8.63
C LYS A 147 21.45 7.41 8.07
N ALA A 148 21.44 8.69 8.40
CA ALA A 148 22.60 9.53 8.13
C ALA A 148 23.69 9.25 9.16
N ASP A 149 24.91 9.03 8.69
CA ASP A 149 26.12 8.98 9.49
C ASP A 149 27.02 10.15 9.07
N GLY A 150 26.87 11.26 9.77
CA GLY A 150 27.47 12.52 9.35
C GLY A 150 26.65 13.25 8.27
N THR A 151 27.34 14.10 7.48
CA THR A 151 26.69 14.97 6.48
C THR A 151 26.65 14.36 5.08
N THR A 152 27.44 13.34 4.81
CA THR A 152 27.67 12.83 3.44
C THR A 152 27.44 11.33 3.28
N THR A 153 27.24 10.59 4.37
CA THR A 153 27.08 9.14 4.34
C THR A 153 25.68 8.74 4.80
N PHE A 154 25.05 7.86 4.03
CA PHE A 154 23.71 7.34 4.29
C PHE A 154 23.73 5.83 4.19
N MET A 155 23.16 5.14 5.13
CA MET A 155 23.19 3.68 5.16
C MET A 155 21.79 3.09 5.27
N THR A 156 21.56 2.02 4.53
CA THR A 156 20.35 1.21 4.69
C THR A 156 20.31 0.58 6.09
N PRO A 157 19.20 0.06 6.53
CA PRO A 157 19.19 -0.85 7.67
C PRO A 157 20.14 -2.03 7.44
N LYS A 158 20.57 -2.62 8.54
CA LYS A 158 21.40 -3.82 8.53
C LYS A 158 20.50 -5.02 8.24
N TYR A 159 20.80 -5.74 7.19
CA TYR A 159 20.09 -6.99 6.85
C TYR A 159 20.92 -8.16 7.36
N MET A 160 20.32 -8.91 8.29
CA MET A 160 20.94 -10.12 8.80
C MET A 160 20.48 -11.31 7.95
N PHE A 161 21.40 -12.19 7.62
CA PHE A 161 20.99 -13.47 7.09
C PHE A 161 20.21 -14.24 8.17
N PRO A 162 19.17 -14.99 7.80
CA PRO A 162 18.46 -15.81 8.78
C PRO A 162 19.48 -16.65 9.55
N THR A 163 19.46 -16.58 10.87
CA THR A 163 20.32 -17.40 11.73
C THR A 163 19.85 -18.84 11.64
N TRP A 164 20.23 -19.51 10.60
CA TRP A 164 20.17 -20.96 10.53
C TRP A 164 21.39 -21.49 11.24
N SER A 165 21.17 -22.47 12.07
CA SER A 165 22.24 -23.31 12.60
C SER A 165 23.28 -23.52 11.52
N TYR A 166 24.51 -23.05 11.79
CA TYR A 166 25.70 -23.07 10.96
C TYR A 166 25.59 -24.04 9.78
N PRO A 167 25.40 -23.59 8.53
CA PRO A 167 25.51 -24.49 7.42
C PRO A 167 26.96 -24.96 7.36
N GLU A 168 27.17 -26.24 7.26
CA GLU A 168 28.44 -26.81 6.95
C GLU A 168 29.08 -26.04 5.79
N VAL A 169 30.20 -25.37 6.07
CA VAL A 169 31.10 -24.68 5.14
C VAL A 169 30.44 -24.20 3.84
N VAL A 170 29.92 -22.98 3.86
CA VAL A 170 29.39 -22.35 2.66
C VAL A 170 30.57 -22.00 1.73
N PRO A 171 30.54 -22.33 0.43
CA PRO A 171 31.60 -21.98 -0.51
C PRO A 171 31.92 -20.47 -0.52
N SER A 172 33.14 -20.10 -0.84
CA SER A 172 33.68 -18.72 -0.83
C SER A 172 32.94 -17.68 -1.67
N ASP A 173 31.94 -18.08 -2.46
CA ASP A 173 31.16 -17.22 -3.36
C ASP A 173 29.72 -17.01 -2.87
N ALA A 174 29.46 -17.22 -1.60
CA ALA A 174 28.12 -17.46 -1.09
C ALA A 174 27.23 -16.22 -0.97
N TYR A 175 27.82 -15.04 -0.80
CA TYR A 175 27.03 -13.84 -0.48
C TYR A 175 27.31 -12.72 -1.48
N THR A 176 26.29 -12.39 -2.26
CA THR A 176 26.34 -11.29 -3.22
C THR A 176 25.23 -10.29 -2.93
N VAL A 177 25.53 -9.01 -3.11
CA VAL A 177 24.55 -7.93 -3.08
C VAL A 177 24.67 -7.15 -4.38
N ALA A 178 23.58 -7.12 -5.14
CA ALA A 178 23.49 -6.33 -6.36
C ALA A 178 22.65 -5.08 -6.11
N VAL A 179 23.14 -3.94 -6.54
CA VAL A 179 22.42 -2.68 -6.49
C VAL A 179 22.20 -2.19 -7.92
N THR A 180 20.97 -1.85 -8.26
CA THR A 180 20.60 -1.26 -9.55
C THR A 180 19.98 0.09 -9.29
N LEU A 181 20.48 1.13 -9.94
CA LEU A 181 19.87 2.45 -9.91
C LEU A 181 18.77 2.50 -10.98
N LEU A 182 17.51 2.51 -10.54
CA LEU A 182 16.35 2.51 -11.44
C LEU A 182 16.02 3.91 -11.93
N GLU A 183 16.10 4.91 -11.03
CA GLU A 183 15.76 6.29 -11.33
C GLU A 183 16.50 7.21 -10.37
N SER A 184 17.21 8.20 -10.90
CA SER A 184 17.87 9.27 -10.15
C SER A 184 18.25 10.39 -11.09
N GLU A 185 18.23 11.63 -10.60
CA GLU A 185 18.74 12.79 -11.33
C GLU A 185 20.28 12.84 -11.35
N TYR A 186 20.94 12.16 -10.40
CA TYR A 186 22.39 12.19 -10.23
C TYR A 186 22.99 10.80 -10.04
N PRO A 187 24.26 10.60 -10.42
CA PRO A 187 25.01 9.40 -10.08
C PRO A 187 25.15 9.25 -8.55
N ILE A 188 25.09 8.02 -8.07
CA ILE A 188 25.17 7.71 -6.63
C ILE A 188 26.37 6.81 -6.37
N SER A 189 27.25 7.23 -5.46
CA SER A 189 28.34 6.40 -5.00
C SER A 189 27.89 5.53 -3.83
N TYR A 190 28.33 4.29 -3.82
CA TYR A 190 27.97 3.33 -2.79
C TYR A 190 29.05 2.26 -2.60
N PHE A 191 29.01 1.62 -1.45
CA PHE A 191 29.70 0.35 -1.17
C PHE A 191 28.82 -0.54 -0.31
N VAL A 192 29.16 -1.83 -0.24
CA VAL A 192 28.48 -2.80 0.59
C VAL A 192 29.36 -3.17 1.77
N ARG A 193 28.80 -3.11 2.97
CA ARG A 193 29.40 -3.60 4.20
C ARG A 193 28.85 -4.98 4.51
N PHE A 194 29.71 -5.97 4.53
CA PHE A 194 29.36 -7.31 5.00
C PHE A 194 29.78 -7.44 6.48
N TYR A 195 28.83 -7.81 7.31
CA TYR A 195 29.06 -8.11 8.72
C TYR A 195 29.50 -9.54 8.89
N MET A 196 30.49 -9.77 9.74
CA MET A 196 31.11 -11.06 9.96
C MET A 196 30.84 -11.57 11.37
N ASP A 197 30.77 -12.89 11.52
CA ASP A 197 30.84 -13.54 12.83
C ASP A 197 32.32 -13.74 13.19
N GLY A 198 32.89 -12.76 13.89
CA GLY A 198 34.30 -12.76 14.26
C GLY A 198 35.00 -11.43 14.05
N ASP A 199 36.35 -11.47 13.98
CA ASP A 199 37.21 -10.30 13.77
C ASP A 199 37.86 -10.41 12.37
N PRO A 200 37.74 -9.38 11.49
CA PRO A 200 37.06 -8.12 11.71
C PRO A 200 35.51 -8.27 11.73
N ALA A 201 34.85 -7.42 12.52
CA ALA A 201 33.37 -7.46 12.67
C ALA A 201 32.65 -7.12 11.36
N TYR A 202 33.30 -6.52 10.39
CA TYR A 202 32.78 -6.24 9.05
C TYR A 202 33.87 -6.08 8.02
N VAL A 203 33.51 -6.24 6.75
CA VAL A 203 34.34 -5.99 5.57
C VAL A 203 33.60 -5.09 4.60
N ASP A 204 34.23 -3.99 4.20
CA ASP A 204 33.68 -3.06 3.22
C ASP A 204 34.20 -3.41 1.82
N THR A 205 33.31 -3.38 0.83
CA THR A 205 33.72 -3.51 -0.58
C THR A 205 34.27 -2.18 -1.10
N THR A 206 34.90 -2.20 -2.27
CA THR A 206 35.31 -0.98 -2.96
C THR A 206 34.11 -0.10 -3.27
N GLU A 207 34.26 1.21 -3.09
CA GLU A 207 33.25 2.19 -3.49
C GLU A 207 33.13 2.26 -5.01
N GLU A 208 31.92 2.36 -5.51
CA GLU A 208 31.61 2.53 -6.92
C GLU A 208 30.47 3.50 -7.10
N THR A 209 30.43 4.16 -8.26
CA THR A 209 29.38 5.10 -8.64
C THR A 209 28.44 4.45 -9.64
N LEU A 210 27.15 4.50 -9.36
CA LEU A 210 26.09 4.02 -10.22
C LEU A 210 25.46 5.15 -11.01
N THR A 211 25.20 4.88 -12.28
CA THR A 211 24.36 5.71 -13.15
C THR A 211 23.01 5.03 -13.38
N THR A 212 21.99 5.81 -13.75
CA THR A 212 20.64 5.29 -13.99
C THR A 212 20.63 4.14 -15.01
N GLY A 213 20.03 3.03 -14.64
CA GLY A 213 19.99 1.79 -15.42
C GLY A 213 21.17 0.84 -15.17
N GLU A 214 22.19 1.28 -14.47
CA GLU A 214 23.34 0.44 -14.16
C GLU A 214 23.08 -0.49 -12.99
N ARG A 215 23.58 -1.74 -13.12
CA ARG A 215 23.53 -2.79 -12.10
C ARG A 215 24.94 -3.24 -11.77
N VAL A 216 25.34 -3.08 -10.53
CA VAL A 216 26.63 -3.55 -10.04
C VAL A 216 26.44 -4.58 -8.93
N THR A 217 27.23 -5.64 -8.99
CA THR A 217 27.20 -6.74 -8.02
C THR A 217 28.46 -6.70 -7.15
N LYS A 218 28.26 -6.68 -5.84
CA LYS A 218 29.31 -6.82 -4.84
C LYS A 218 29.20 -8.19 -4.19
N PHE A 219 30.32 -8.77 -3.83
CA PHE A 219 30.37 -10.07 -3.17
C PHE A 219 31.41 -10.08 -2.05
N THR A 220 31.24 -11.00 -1.11
CA THR A 220 32.26 -11.33 -0.13
C THR A 220 32.72 -12.77 -0.31
N THR A 221 34.02 -12.96 -0.18
CA THR A 221 34.63 -14.29 -0.18
C THR A 221 34.67 -14.94 1.20
N SER A 222 34.21 -14.23 2.24
CA SER A 222 34.22 -14.74 3.61
C SER A 222 33.03 -15.63 3.87
N SER A 223 33.29 -16.86 4.31
CA SER A 223 32.27 -17.82 4.75
C SER A 223 31.60 -17.44 6.09
N TYR A 224 32.05 -16.39 6.76
CA TYR A 224 31.55 -15.94 8.06
C TYR A 224 30.62 -14.75 7.97
N ALA A 225 30.16 -14.37 6.78
CA ALA A 225 29.23 -13.25 6.64
C ALA A 225 27.86 -13.59 7.26
N ILE A 226 27.39 -12.76 8.19
CA ILE A 226 26.12 -12.90 8.90
C ILE A 226 25.07 -11.88 8.46
N GLY A 227 25.47 -10.89 7.69
CA GLY A 227 24.56 -9.85 7.19
C GLY A 227 25.27 -8.85 6.30
N TRP A 228 24.50 -7.92 5.77
CA TRP A 228 25.01 -6.87 4.89
C TRP A 228 24.28 -5.55 5.08
N GLN A 229 24.88 -4.47 4.61
CA GLN A 229 24.33 -3.13 4.60
C GLN A 229 24.86 -2.40 3.37
N VAL A 230 24.00 -1.64 2.68
CA VAL A 230 24.44 -0.76 1.60
C VAL A 230 24.67 0.63 2.17
N ILE A 231 25.80 1.20 1.87
CA ILE A 231 26.21 2.51 2.33
C ILE A 231 26.39 3.39 1.11
N PHE A 232 25.66 4.50 1.07
CA PHE A 232 25.70 5.48 0.01
C PHE A 232 26.52 6.68 0.45
N THR A 233 27.36 7.17 -0.44
CA THR A 233 28.18 8.36 -0.21
C THR A 233 27.76 9.46 -1.16
N LYS A 234 27.71 10.68 -0.68
CA LYS A 234 27.33 11.87 -1.43
C LYS A 234 28.48 12.88 -1.43
N SER A 235 28.67 13.53 -2.56
CA SER A 235 29.71 14.54 -2.73
C SER A 235 29.35 15.92 -2.15
N SER A 236 28.10 16.15 -1.76
CA SER A 236 27.61 17.42 -1.19
C SER A 236 26.68 17.21 0.00
N SER A 237 26.55 18.23 0.84
CA SER A 237 25.68 18.23 2.04
C SER A 237 24.19 18.49 1.76
N GLU A 238 23.79 18.66 0.51
CA GLU A 238 22.40 18.85 0.14
C GLU A 238 21.59 17.55 0.31
N ASP A 239 20.29 17.67 0.50
CA ASP A 239 19.41 16.52 0.71
C ASP A 239 19.57 15.50 -0.43
N ILE A 240 19.53 14.21 -0.09
CA ILE A 240 19.50 13.16 -1.11
C ILE A 240 18.17 13.28 -1.82
N ASP A 241 18.22 13.56 -3.12
CA ASP A 241 17.08 13.31 -4.00
C ASP A 241 16.75 11.82 -3.90
N THR A 242 15.49 11.53 -3.68
CA THR A 242 14.98 10.18 -3.38
C THR A 242 15.19 9.21 -4.55
N PRO A 243 16.37 8.57 -4.69
CA PRO A 243 16.63 7.69 -5.82
C PRO A 243 15.83 6.40 -5.67
N LYS A 244 15.35 5.91 -6.80
CA LYS A 244 14.69 4.61 -6.85
C LYS A 244 15.70 3.52 -7.14
N LEU A 245 15.81 2.57 -6.26
CA LEU A 245 16.81 1.51 -6.28
C LEU A 245 16.15 0.14 -6.28
N ARG A 246 16.88 -0.79 -6.87
CA ARG A 246 16.67 -2.22 -6.65
C ARG A 246 17.89 -2.77 -5.93
N ILE A 247 17.66 -3.41 -4.81
CA ILE A 247 18.69 -4.11 -4.04
C ILE A 247 18.34 -5.59 -4.00
N GLU A 248 19.26 -6.43 -4.44
CA GLU A 248 19.10 -7.87 -4.48
C GLU A 248 20.22 -8.51 -3.65
N GLY A 249 19.84 -9.17 -2.55
CA GLY A 249 20.78 -9.97 -1.76
C GLY A 249 20.65 -11.45 -2.16
N PHE A 250 21.78 -12.09 -2.37
CA PHE A 250 21.86 -13.51 -2.75
C PHE A 250 22.77 -14.26 -1.80
N SER A 251 22.34 -15.46 -1.43
CA SER A 251 23.22 -16.49 -0.90
C SER A 251 23.17 -17.68 -1.84
N ALA A 252 24.30 -18.24 -2.20
CA ALA A 252 24.35 -19.44 -3.03
C ALA A 252 23.70 -20.65 -2.35
N ALA A 253 23.65 -20.67 -1.02
CA ALA A 253 23.04 -21.73 -0.22
C ALA A 253 21.54 -21.55 0.00
N ILE A 254 21.00 -20.33 -0.19
CA ILE A 254 19.60 -20.01 0.03
C ILE A 254 19.01 -19.61 -1.33
N ALA A 255 18.13 -20.45 -1.87
CA ALA A 255 17.45 -20.19 -3.13
C ALA A 255 16.51 -18.94 -3.07
N ASP A 256 16.37 -18.37 -1.90
CA ASP A 256 15.50 -17.23 -1.65
C ASP A 256 16.25 -15.92 -1.93
N LYS A 257 15.91 -15.32 -3.07
CA LYS A 257 16.43 -14.04 -3.51
C LYS A 257 15.66 -12.94 -2.80
N SER A 258 16.24 -12.37 -1.75
CA SER A 258 15.69 -11.16 -1.17
C SER A 258 15.86 -10.02 -2.17
N ARG A 259 14.76 -9.60 -2.79
CA ARG A 259 14.74 -8.46 -3.69
C ARG A 259 13.90 -7.35 -3.08
N MET A 260 14.45 -6.16 -3.08
CA MET A 260 13.77 -4.94 -2.66
C MET A 260 13.84 -3.92 -3.78
N ASP A 261 12.71 -3.53 -4.30
CA ASP A 261 12.57 -2.37 -5.17
C ASP A 261 11.97 -1.26 -4.32
N GLY A 262 12.62 -0.10 -4.24
CA GLY A 262 12.10 0.96 -3.38
C GLY A 262 12.81 2.29 -3.54
N ILE A 263 12.24 3.28 -2.90
CA ILE A 263 12.77 4.64 -2.84
C ILE A 263 13.66 4.75 -1.61
N LEU A 264 14.92 5.11 -1.81
CA LEU A 264 15.84 5.35 -0.72
C LEU A 264 15.46 6.68 -0.05
N CYS A 265 15.06 6.65 1.22
CA CYS A 265 14.53 7.85 1.80
C CYS A 265 14.84 8.02 3.30
N ARG A 266 15.24 9.24 3.66
CA ARG A 266 15.22 9.76 5.03
C ARG A 266 13.95 10.58 5.26
N ARG A 267 13.55 11.32 4.22
CA ARG A 267 12.32 12.10 4.16
C ARG A 267 11.70 11.84 2.80
N PHE A 268 10.41 11.58 2.79
CA PHE A 268 9.67 11.33 1.56
C PHE A 268 8.40 12.17 1.56
N SER A 269 8.22 13.00 0.54
CA SER A 269 6.99 13.75 0.35
C SER A 269 5.99 12.89 -0.41
N MET A 270 4.86 12.61 0.20
CA MET A 270 3.76 11.88 -0.41
C MET A 270 2.67 12.85 -0.81
N HIS A 271 2.42 12.92 -2.10
CA HIS A 271 1.38 13.77 -2.67
C HIS A 271 0.06 13.03 -2.78
N ASN A 272 -0.96 13.51 -2.08
CA ASN A 272 -2.33 13.05 -2.26
C ASN A 272 -2.95 13.77 -3.46
N PRO A 273 -3.27 13.05 -4.56
CA PRO A 273 -3.82 13.68 -5.78
C PRO A 273 -5.29 14.06 -5.64
N THR A 274 -5.91 13.78 -4.50
CA THR A 274 -7.34 14.01 -4.24
C THR A 274 -7.55 15.08 -3.18
N GLY A 275 -8.74 15.67 -3.13
CA GLY A 275 -9.11 16.62 -2.08
C GLY A 275 -9.65 15.97 -0.80
N TYR A 276 -9.49 14.65 -0.63
CA TYR A 276 -10.05 13.93 0.50
C TYR A 276 -8.96 13.26 1.34
N LYS A 277 -9.12 13.30 2.66
CA LYS A 277 -8.24 12.56 3.57
C LYS A 277 -8.42 11.06 3.33
N CYS A 278 -7.34 10.35 3.10
CA CYS A 278 -7.35 8.91 2.95
C CYS A 278 -6.65 8.21 4.13
N LYS A 279 -7.04 6.99 4.38
CA LYS A 279 -6.51 6.12 5.44
C LYS A 279 -5.63 5.04 4.81
N PRO A 280 -4.31 5.19 4.89
CA PRO A 280 -3.39 4.27 4.24
C PRO A 280 -3.32 2.91 4.95
N LEU A 281 -2.76 1.94 4.23
CA LEU A 281 -2.27 0.72 4.83
C LEU A 281 -0.74 0.76 4.81
N PHE A 282 -0.11 0.47 5.94
CA PHE A 282 1.33 0.31 6.04
C PHE A 282 1.67 -1.15 6.30
N ASP A 283 2.58 -1.70 5.54
CA ASP A 283 3.21 -2.98 5.83
C ASP A 283 4.67 -2.71 6.21
N VAL A 284 4.99 -2.89 7.49
CA VAL A 284 6.27 -2.49 8.08
C VAL A 284 7.08 -3.72 8.42
N TYR A 285 8.20 -3.86 7.76
CA TYR A 285 9.22 -4.90 8.01
C TYR A 285 10.30 -4.34 8.91
N GLY A 286 10.75 -5.11 9.89
CA GLY A 286 11.74 -4.70 10.87
C GLY A 286 11.16 -4.62 12.28
N GLN A 287 12.02 -4.42 13.27
CA GLN A 287 11.65 -4.67 14.67
C GLN A 287 11.40 -3.40 15.49
N ILE A 288 12.22 -2.38 15.30
CA ILE A 288 12.11 -1.13 16.06
C ILE A 288 12.14 0.01 15.05
N PHE A 289 11.08 0.78 15.02
CA PHE A 289 10.99 1.94 14.13
C PHE A 289 10.24 3.10 14.78
N THR A 290 10.51 4.29 14.26
CA THR A 290 9.68 5.48 14.44
C THR A 290 9.40 6.06 13.07
N LEU A 291 8.14 6.14 12.71
CA LEU A 291 7.68 6.78 11.48
C LEU A 291 6.82 7.97 11.88
N GLN A 292 7.08 9.10 11.26
CA GLN A 292 6.33 10.32 11.49
C GLN A 292 5.81 10.86 10.17
N GLY A 293 4.60 11.39 10.18
CA GLY A 293 4.02 12.13 9.09
C GLY A 293 3.71 13.56 9.54
N VAL A 294 4.16 14.52 8.76
CA VAL A 294 3.90 15.94 8.98
C VAL A 294 3.24 16.51 7.74
N LYS A 295 2.08 17.13 7.91
CA LYS A 295 1.45 17.86 6.82
C LYS A 295 2.22 19.16 6.59
N GLN A 296 2.53 19.46 5.33
CA GLN A 296 3.32 20.63 4.96
C GLN A 296 2.57 21.96 5.20
N ILE A 297 1.24 21.91 5.18
CA ILE A 297 0.35 23.05 5.44
C ILE A 297 -0.60 22.67 6.58
N GLY A 298 -0.40 23.28 7.74
CA GLY A 298 -1.10 22.94 8.98
C GLY A 298 -0.26 22.02 9.86
N ASP A 299 -0.42 22.13 11.18
CA ASP A 299 0.43 21.41 12.15
C ASP A 299 -0.05 19.97 12.43
N GLU A 300 -0.78 19.34 11.52
CA GLU A 300 -1.16 17.93 11.66
C GLU A 300 0.09 17.05 11.66
N PHE A 301 0.30 16.38 12.76
CA PHE A 301 1.44 15.50 12.98
C PHE A 301 0.96 14.17 13.56
N TRP A 302 1.46 13.08 13.01
CA TRP A 302 1.27 11.78 13.61
C TRP A 302 2.60 11.05 13.75
N SER A 303 2.70 10.19 14.72
CA SER A 303 3.88 9.38 14.99
C SER A 303 3.50 7.96 15.34
N ILE A 304 4.22 7.02 14.77
CA ILE A 304 4.13 5.61 15.07
C ILE A 304 5.45 5.18 15.66
N GLN A 305 5.42 4.58 16.82
CA GLN A 305 6.60 4.04 17.50
C GLN A 305 6.38 2.57 17.81
N SER A 306 7.33 1.73 17.44
CA SER A 306 7.32 0.32 17.81
C SER A 306 8.33 0.03 18.90
N THR A 307 7.99 -0.92 19.76
CA THR A 307 8.93 -1.63 20.63
C THR A 307 9.42 -2.90 19.90
N ASP A 308 10.36 -3.61 20.49
CA ASP A 308 10.84 -4.87 19.93
C ASP A 308 9.73 -5.94 19.94
N TYR A 309 9.30 -6.36 18.76
CA TYR A 309 8.33 -7.44 18.56
C TYR A 309 8.94 -8.65 17.84
N SER A 310 10.26 -8.74 17.75
CA SER A 310 11.00 -9.79 17.02
C SER A 310 10.66 -11.20 17.46
N SER A 311 10.29 -11.37 18.73
CA SER A 311 9.87 -12.66 19.28
C SER A 311 8.48 -13.10 18.77
N VAL A 312 7.74 -12.22 18.14
CA VAL A 312 6.35 -12.46 17.69
C VAL A 312 6.26 -12.54 16.16
N THR A 313 6.86 -11.58 15.46
CA THR A 313 6.77 -11.49 13.99
C THR A 313 7.93 -10.67 13.40
N SER A 314 8.17 -10.84 12.11
CA SER A 314 9.15 -10.06 11.33
C SER A 314 8.55 -8.82 10.67
N HIS A 315 7.21 -8.73 10.58
CA HIS A 315 6.52 -7.58 10.00
C HIS A 315 5.17 -7.36 10.65
N VAL A 316 4.65 -6.16 10.54
CA VAL A 316 3.35 -5.74 11.07
C VAL A 316 2.59 -4.95 10.03
N ILE A 317 1.33 -5.26 9.87
CA ILE A 317 0.40 -4.55 9.01
C ILE A 317 -0.42 -3.60 9.86
N MET A 318 -0.42 -2.33 9.48
CA MET A 318 -1.26 -1.29 10.06
C MET A 318 -2.32 -0.90 9.04
N ASP A 319 -3.55 -1.29 9.33
CA ASP A 319 -4.73 -0.97 8.54
C ASP A 319 -5.41 0.25 9.18
N CYS A 320 -5.15 1.43 8.62
CA CYS A 320 -5.67 2.68 9.17
C CYS A 320 -7.18 2.84 8.92
N GLU A 321 -7.75 2.23 7.89
CA GLU A 321 -9.20 2.26 7.63
C GLU A 321 -9.98 1.50 8.70
N ASN A 322 -9.48 0.31 9.08
CA ASN A 322 -10.13 -0.54 10.09
C ASN A 322 -9.59 -0.31 11.51
N GLU A 323 -8.63 0.60 11.67
CA GLU A 323 -7.98 0.93 12.93
C GLU A 323 -7.40 -0.32 13.63
N TYR A 324 -6.72 -1.17 12.86
CA TYR A 324 -6.25 -2.46 13.32
C TYR A 324 -4.78 -2.72 13.00
N LEU A 325 -4.05 -3.18 14.02
CA LEU A 325 -2.64 -3.56 13.95
C LEU A 325 -2.52 -5.07 14.08
N TYR A 326 -1.94 -5.73 13.08
CA TYR A 326 -1.86 -7.19 13.07
C TYR A 326 -0.65 -7.71 12.27
N TYR A 327 -0.33 -8.96 12.49
CA TYR A 327 0.47 -9.76 11.56
C TYR A 327 -0.35 -10.98 11.12
N VAL A 328 0.11 -11.63 10.06
CA VAL A 328 -0.51 -12.86 9.57
C VAL A 328 0.39 -14.03 9.99
N ASP A 329 -0.14 -14.97 10.77
CA ASP A 329 0.57 -16.15 11.18
C ASP A 329 0.76 -17.17 10.04
N ALA A 330 1.53 -18.23 10.28
CA ALA A 330 1.80 -19.28 9.28
C ALA A 330 0.53 -20.00 8.78
N ASN A 331 -0.58 -19.89 9.52
CA ASN A 331 -1.87 -20.47 9.16
C ASN A 331 -2.79 -19.47 8.43
N GLY A 332 -2.32 -18.26 8.15
CA GLY A 332 -3.10 -17.21 7.51
C GLY A 332 -4.03 -16.43 8.45
N ASN A 333 -3.92 -16.59 9.76
CA ASN A 333 -4.78 -15.89 10.71
C ASN A 333 -4.17 -14.55 11.11
N LYS A 334 -5.01 -13.51 11.18
CA LYS A 334 -4.62 -12.19 11.70
C LYS A 334 -4.48 -12.23 13.21
N LYS A 335 -3.33 -11.81 13.72
CA LYS A 335 -3.01 -11.74 15.16
C LYS A 335 -2.73 -10.28 15.54
N ASN A 336 -3.37 -9.81 16.60
CA ASN A 336 -3.24 -8.45 17.08
C ASN A 336 -1.86 -8.18 17.70
N VAL A 337 -1.28 -7.01 17.40
CA VAL A 337 0.03 -6.55 17.93
C VAL A 337 -0.03 -5.14 18.54
N THR A 338 -1.20 -4.65 18.87
CA THR A 338 -1.40 -3.29 19.41
C THR A 338 -0.51 -3.00 20.62
N GLY A 339 -0.19 -3.99 21.45
CA GLY A 339 0.66 -3.82 22.63
C GLY A 339 2.13 -3.46 22.33
N TYR A 340 2.58 -3.61 21.11
CA TYR A 340 3.96 -3.33 20.67
C TYR A 340 4.10 -2.02 19.90
N ILE A 341 2.99 -1.37 19.56
CA ILE A 341 3.00 -0.19 18.72
C ILE A 341 2.20 0.92 19.39
N THR A 342 2.82 2.09 19.53
CA THR A 342 2.19 3.30 20.01
C THR A 342 1.97 4.25 18.84
N ILE A 343 0.74 4.69 18.67
CA ILE A 343 0.35 5.67 17.67
C ILE A 343 -0.08 6.93 18.39
N THR A 344 0.45 8.07 17.97
CA THR A 344 0.05 9.37 18.50
C THR A 344 -0.26 10.31 17.36
N HIS A 345 -1.32 11.06 17.50
CA HIS A 345 -1.72 12.11 16.58
C HIS A 345 -1.83 13.43 17.36
N LYS A 346 -1.25 14.48 16.82
CA LYS A 346 -1.34 15.83 17.37
C LYS A 346 -2.31 16.63 16.51
N ASN A 347 -3.40 17.07 17.11
CA ASN A 347 -4.33 18.00 16.47
C ASN A 347 -3.98 19.44 16.88
N ASP A 348 -3.95 20.35 15.90
CA ASP A 348 -3.55 21.76 16.05
C ASP A 348 -4.31 22.55 17.09
N ALA A 349 -5.61 22.25 17.23
CA ALA A 349 -6.49 23.09 18.06
C ALA A 349 -6.08 23.13 19.54
N ASN A 350 -5.47 22.04 20.08
CA ASN A 350 -5.23 21.93 21.52
C ASN A 350 -3.87 21.37 21.91
N ASN A 351 -2.97 21.09 20.99
CA ASN A 351 -1.67 20.44 21.25
C ASN A 351 -1.78 19.10 22.02
N THR A 352 -2.93 18.46 21.96
CA THR A 352 -3.24 17.22 22.67
C THR A 352 -2.89 16.03 21.80
N LEU A 353 -2.14 15.09 22.35
CA LEU A 353 -1.86 13.82 21.69
C LEU A 353 -3.08 12.91 21.82
N ILE A 354 -3.64 12.52 20.68
CA ILE A 354 -4.78 11.61 20.62
C ILE A 354 -4.29 10.28 20.02
N PRO A 355 -4.65 9.13 20.55
CA PRO A 355 -4.39 7.85 19.90
C PRO A 355 -5.31 7.73 18.69
N SER A 356 -4.80 8.06 17.52
CA SER A 356 -5.53 8.03 16.25
C SER A 356 -4.63 7.54 15.14
N PHE A 357 -5.17 6.70 14.26
CA PHE A 357 -4.43 6.14 13.14
C PHE A 357 -4.05 7.22 12.12
N PRO A 358 -2.92 7.06 11.40
CA PRO A 358 -2.46 7.98 10.37
C PRO A 358 -3.48 8.23 9.27
N GLU A 359 -3.56 9.47 8.82
CA GLU A 359 -4.30 9.88 7.64
C GLU A 359 -3.37 10.69 6.72
N PHE A 360 -3.55 10.53 5.41
CA PHE A 360 -2.94 11.43 4.43
C PHE A 360 -3.97 12.48 4.02
N GLY A 361 -3.73 13.72 4.43
CA GLY A 361 -4.58 14.86 4.07
C GLY A 361 -4.43 15.26 2.61
N GLU A 362 -5.16 16.30 2.21
CA GLU A 362 -4.98 16.93 0.90
C GLU A 362 -3.57 17.51 0.74
N GLY A 363 -2.98 17.33 -0.44
CA GLY A 363 -1.65 17.84 -0.79
C GLY A 363 -0.50 16.97 -0.26
N GLU A 364 0.56 17.64 0.18
CA GLU A 364 1.80 16.99 0.57
C GLU A 364 1.81 16.56 2.03
N THR A 365 2.17 15.30 2.27
CA THR A 365 2.51 14.78 3.61
C THR A 365 3.97 14.36 3.61
N LEU A 366 4.78 14.98 4.46
CA LEU A 366 6.18 14.62 4.62
C LEU A 366 6.32 13.46 5.61
N LEU A 367 6.69 12.30 5.10
CA LEU A 367 7.05 11.14 5.90
C LEU A 367 8.52 11.26 6.33
N THR A 368 8.77 11.19 7.62
CA THR A 368 10.12 11.20 8.17
C THR A 368 10.30 9.98 9.04
N GLN A 369 11.39 9.28 8.82
CA GLN A 369 11.73 8.15 9.63
C GLN A 369 12.91 8.46 10.55
N TYR A 370 12.78 8.02 11.80
CA TYR A 370 13.85 8.02 12.77
C TYR A 370 14.08 6.60 13.27
N THR A 371 15.30 6.12 13.20
CA THR A 371 15.71 4.93 13.94
C THR A 371 16.44 5.38 15.19
N THR A 372 15.87 5.13 16.35
CA THR A 372 16.50 5.40 17.65
C THR A 372 17.46 4.28 18.08
N ALA A 373 17.53 3.21 17.33
CA ALA A 373 18.40 2.08 17.65
C ALA A 373 19.87 2.47 17.54
N THR A 374 20.49 2.65 18.67
CA THR A 374 21.90 3.01 18.86
C THR A 374 22.81 1.83 18.75
N THR A 375 22.53 0.68 18.37
CA THR A 375 23.49 -0.45 18.21
C THR A 375 22.82 -1.71 17.65
N SER A 376 23.53 -2.41 16.82
CA SER A 376 23.56 -3.84 16.50
C SER A 376 22.26 -4.60 16.16
N GLN A 377 21.07 -4.05 16.30
CA GLN A 377 19.80 -4.79 16.14
C GLN A 377 18.84 -4.22 15.07
N THR A 378 19.25 -3.33 14.20
CA THR A 378 18.41 -2.91 13.07
C THR A 378 18.44 -4.01 11.99
N VAL A 379 17.67 -5.03 12.21
CA VAL A 379 17.30 -6.02 11.19
C VAL A 379 16.49 -5.28 10.12
N GLY A 380 16.79 -5.56 8.87
CA GLY A 380 16.30 -4.88 7.67
C GLY A 380 14.91 -4.27 7.79
N MET A 381 14.84 -2.98 7.61
CA MET A 381 13.59 -2.24 7.69
C MET A 381 13.15 -1.83 6.29
N MET A 382 11.92 -2.07 5.99
CA MET A 382 11.25 -1.66 4.77
C MET A 382 9.84 -1.25 5.15
N ILE A 383 9.36 -0.15 4.62
CA ILE A 383 7.98 0.28 4.80
C ILE A 383 7.31 0.29 3.44
N VAL A 384 6.28 -0.50 3.30
CA VAL A 384 5.42 -0.49 2.12
C VAL A 384 4.15 0.28 2.47
N VAL A 385 3.87 1.32 1.71
CA VAL A 385 2.71 2.18 1.91
C VAL A 385 1.74 1.97 0.75
N TYR A 386 0.49 1.68 1.07
CA TYR A 386 -0.62 1.67 0.13
C TYR A 386 -1.52 2.87 0.48
N PRO A 387 -1.48 3.94 -0.31
CA PRO A 387 -2.12 5.21 0.07
C PRO A 387 -3.65 5.16 0.13
N HIS A 388 -4.28 4.30 -0.68
CA HIS A 388 -5.74 4.18 -0.79
C HIS A 388 -6.44 5.50 -1.16
N TRP A 389 -5.88 6.24 -2.15
CA TRP A 389 -6.48 7.46 -2.66
C TRP A 389 -7.93 7.24 -3.11
N PHE A 390 -8.80 8.19 -2.81
CA PHE A 390 -10.17 8.14 -3.31
C PHE A 390 -10.71 9.52 -3.64
N THR A 391 -11.74 9.56 -4.47
CA THR A 391 -12.60 10.72 -4.75
C THR A 391 -14.04 10.41 -4.32
N ILE A 392 -14.87 11.43 -4.27
CA ILE A 392 -16.30 11.30 -3.98
C ILE A 392 -17.12 11.52 -5.26
#